data_85e466f840d66bdbb94f336f465f7ecd
#
_entry.id   85e466f840d66bdbb94f336f465f7ecd
#
_cell.length_a   1.000
_cell.length_b   1.000
_cell.length_c   1.000
_cell.angle_alpha   90.00
_cell.angle_beta   90.00
_cell.angle_gamma   90.00
#
_symmetry.space_group_name_H-M   'P 1'
#
loop_
_entity.id
_entity.type
_entity.pdbx_description
1 polymer ?
#
loop_
_entity_poly.entity_id
_entity_poly.type
_entity_poly.pdbx_seq_one_letter_code
_entity_poly.pdbx_strand_id
1 'polypeptide(L)'
;MTDNDVLHPLETLEAAAKRSAPAQDVWLLPPRREEARLELSWEEGAETLTLAADWQGLLLLDRVEVNVVAGALAFQPVRLEALSKLLAFVDEAKTDEARDADAPASEARCARLPLADLNAWQDRKRCEYWFLLQVLMPSPAFAALLALLRRSESYWLVRFLLAQSTCGDKLQALGERYGVSYSHFRRLCRHALGNAAKTELRDWRMARSLLDVAEGRENLTQVALKHGYASSSHFSNEIKGLIGVSPRGLSNIIQLATK
;
A
#
# COMPACT_ATOMS: atom_id res chain seq x y z
N MET A 1 -19.64 0.21 7.72
CA MET A 1 -18.51 -0.21 6.85
C MET A 1 -17.28 -0.09 7.71
N THR A 2 -16.76 -1.19 8.17
CA THR A 2 -15.60 -1.21 9.06
C THR A 2 -14.34 -0.92 8.23
N ASP A 3 -13.43 -0.14 8.78
CA ASP A 3 -12.13 0.26 8.18
C ASP A 3 -11.21 -0.95 7.89
N ASN A 4 -11.71 -2.17 8.09
CA ASN A 4 -11.01 -3.45 8.00
C ASN A 4 -11.27 -4.22 6.70
N ASP A 5 -12.21 -3.75 5.86
CA ASP A 5 -12.62 -4.45 4.65
C ASP A 5 -11.63 -4.15 3.51
N VAL A 6 -10.95 -5.17 3.00
CA VAL A 6 -10.06 -5.08 1.82
C VAL A 6 -10.85 -5.05 0.52
N LEU A 7 -12.05 -5.61 0.53
CA LEU A 7 -12.89 -5.79 -0.64
C LEU A 7 -14.12 -4.89 -0.59
N HIS A 8 -14.56 -4.44 -1.76
CA HIS A 8 -15.88 -3.90 -1.97
C HIS A 8 -16.93 -5.02 -2.06
N PRO A 9 -18.23 -4.70 -2.04
CA PRO A 9 -19.28 -5.69 -2.25
C PRO A 9 -19.08 -6.48 -3.55
N LEU A 10 -19.54 -7.73 -3.56
CA LEU A 10 -19.54 -8.57 -4.75
C LEU A 10 -20.44 -7.95 -5.83
N GLU A 11 -19.90 -7.83 -7.02
CA GLU A 11 -20.59 -7.36 -8.22
C GLU A 11 -20.63 -8.48 -9.27
N THR A 12 -21.60 -8.44 -10.18
CA THR A 12 -21.70 -9.37 -11.30
C THR A 12 -22.00 -8.62 -12.58
N LEU A 13 -21.25 -8.92 -13.62
CA LEU A 13 -21.50 -8.47 -14.97
C LEU A 13 -22.01 -9.66 -15.79
N GLU A 14 -23.21 -9.53 -16.32
CA GLU A 14 -23.81 -10.50 -17.23
C GLU A 14 -23.29 -10.30 -18.66
N ALA A 15 -23.58 -11.25 -19.53
CA ALA A 15 -23.26 -11.15 -20.96
C ALA A 15 -23.80 -9.84 -21.56
N ALA A 16 -23.00 -9.22 -22.43
CA ALA A 16 -23.22 -7.89 -23.03
C ALA A 16 -23.16 -6.71 -22.04
N ALA A 17 -22.87 -6.94 -20.75
CA ALA A 17 -22.62 -5.85 -19.80
C ALA A 17 -21.24 -5.22 -20.01
N LYS A 18 -21.19 -3.91 -19.85
CA LYS A 18 -19.96 -3.12 -19.94
C LYS A 18 -19.66 -2.43 -18.62
N ARG A 19 -18.38 -2.33 -18.29
CA ARG A 19 -17.91 -1.58 -17.13
C ARG A 19 -16.59 -0.88 -17.44
N SER A 20 -16.54 0.40 -17.15
CA SER A 20 -15.29 1.15 -17.18
C SER A 20 -14.49 0.85 -15.91
N ALA A 21 -13.26 0.37 -16.08
CA ALA A 21 -12.27 0.27 -15.03
C ALA A 21 -11.38 1.51 -15.08
N PRO A 22 -11.41 2.37 -14.04
CA PRO A 22 -10.56 3.54 -13.97
C PRO A 22 -9.07 3.17 -13.88
N ALA A 23 -8.22 4.16 -13.76
CA ALA A 23 -6.80 3.90 -13.50
C ALA A 23 -6.61 3.11 -12.20
N GLN A 24 -5.73 2.10 -12.26
CA GLN A 24 -5.35 1.24 -11.13
C GLN A 24 -6.55 0.54 -10.46
N ASP A 25 -7.39 -0.11 -11.24
CA ASP A 25 -8.47 -0.93 -10.70
C ASP A 25 -8.02 -2.40 -10.59
N VAL A 26 -8.41 -3.06 -9.52
CA VAL A 26 -8.07 -4.46 -9.25
C VAL A 26 -9.31 -5.20 -8.80
N TRP A 27 -9.63 -6.26 -9.49
CA TRP A 27 -10.77 -7.10 -9.20
C TRP A 27 -10.35 -8.47 -8.71
N LEU A 28 -10.85 -8.87 -7.54
CA LEU A 28 -10.74 -10.24 -7.06
C LEU A 28 -11.83 -11.09 -7.68
N LEU A 29 -11.43 -12.11 -8.44
CA LEU A 29 -12.33 -13.03 -9.11
C LEU A 29 -12.35 -14.36 -8.38
N PRO A 30 -13.53 -14.82 -7.91
CA PRO A 30 -13.70 -16.18 -7.41
C PRO A 30 -13.72 -17.19 -8.59
N PRO A 31 -13.54 -18.49 -8.32
CA PRO A 31 -13.70 -19.52 -9.32
C PRO A 31 -15.16 -19.53 -9.83
N ARG A 32 -15.35 -19.88 -11.10
CA ARG A 32 -16.64 -19.90 -11.78
C ARG A 32 -16.98 -21.31 -12.22
N ARG A 33 -18.25 -21.54 -12.55
CA ARG A 33 -18.73 -22.82 -13.10
C ARG A 33 -18.47 -22.93 -14.60
N GLU A 34 -18.43 -21.80 -15.28
CA GLU A 34 -18.32 -21.71 -16.73
C GLU A 34 -17.23 -20.72 -17.14
N GLU A 35 -16.70 -20.90 -18.33
CA GLU A 35 -15.75 -19.97 -18.93
C GLU A 35 -16.40 -18.60 -19.14
N ALA A 36 -15.64 -17.54 -18.91
CA ALA A 36 -16.05 -16.19 -19.26
C ALA A 36 -15.09 -15.61 -20.30
N ARG A 37 -15.65 -14.94 -21.32
CA ARG A 37 -14.91 -14.23 -22.36
C ARG A 37 -15.16 -12.74 -22.23
N LEU A 38 -14.08 -12.00 -22.07
CA LEU A 38 -14.08 -10.55 -21.92
C LEU A 38 -13.40 -9.91 -23.13
N GLU A 39 -13.93 -8.81 -23.57
CA GLU A 39 -13.26 -7.88 -24.46
C GLU A 39 -12.83 -6.67 -23.62
N LEU A 40 -11.54 -6.41 -23.59
CA LEU A 40 -10.93 -5.27 -22.92
C LEU A 40 -10.56 -4.25 -23.97
N SER A 41 -11.11 -3.04 -23.88
CA SER A 41 -10.84 -1.99 -24.87
C SER A 41 -10.31 -0.73 -24.19
N TRP A 42 -9.42 -0.04 -24.88
CA TRP A 42 -8.86 1.26 -24.48
C TRP A 42 -8.65 2.12 -25.74
N GLU A 43 -8.25 3.37 -25.56
CA GLU A 43 -8.20 4.37 -26.63
C GLU A 43 -7.40 3.92 -27.87
N GLU A 44 -6.34 3.11 -27.68
CA GLU A 44 -5.39 2.72 -28.71
C GLU A 44 -5.52 1.25 -29.15
N GLY A 45 -6.42 0.45 -28.54
CA GLY A 45 -6.52 -0.97 -28.84
C GLY A 45 -7.57 -1.73 -28.06
N ALA A 46 -7.62 -3.01 -28.32
CA ALA A 46 -8.48 -3.97 -27.61
C ALA A 46 -7.80 -5.33 -27.51
N GLU A 47 -8.14 -6.08 -26.47
CA GLU A 47 -7.66 -7.44 -26.23
C GLU A 47 -8.85 -8.33 -25.81
N THR A 48 -8.84 -9.58 -26.26
CA THR A 48 -9.80 -10.58 -25.78
C THR A 48 -9.16 -11.44 -24.71
N LEU A 49 -9.79 -11.50 -23.55
CA LEU A 49 -9.35 -12.28 -22.40
C LEU A 49 -10.34 -13.42 -22.14
N THR A 50 -9.84 -14.65 -22.17
CA THR A 50 -10.60 -15.82 -21.77
C THR A 50 -10.20 -16.25 -20.37
N LEU A 51 -11.17 -16.40 -19.49
CA LEU A 51 -11.02 -16.83 -18.11
C LEU A 51 -11.65 -18.22 -17.94
N ALA A 52 -10.82 -19.23 -17.69
CA ALA A 52 -11.30 -20.60 -17.48
C ALA A 52 -12.23 -20.69 -16.25
N ALA A 53 -13.08 -21.70 -16.22
CA ALA A 53 -14.09 -21.87 -15.18
C ALA A 53 -13.51 -21.93 -13.75
N ASP A 54 -12.43 -22.66 -13.58
CA ASP A 54 -11.73 -22.87 -12.29
C ASP A 54 -10.70 -21.78 -11.96
N TRP A 55 -10.44 -20.86 -12.89
CA TRP A 55 -9.46 -19.79 -12.62
C TRP A 55 -9.97 -18.82 -11.56
N GLN A 56 -9.13 -18.55 -10.57
CA GLN A 56 -9.36 -17.57 -9.52
C GLN A 56 -8.12 -16.69 -9.33
N GLY A 57 -8.30 -15.43 -8.91
CA GLY A 57 -7.17 -14.53 -8.73
C GLY A 57 -7.53 -13.06 -8.88
N LEU A 58 -6.51 -12.25 -9.10
CA LEU A 58 -6.66 -10.82 -9.36
C LEU A 58 -6.60 -10.53 -10.85
N LEU A 59 -7.55 -9.76 -11.31
CA LEU A 59 -7.53 -9.09 -12.60
C LEU A 59 -7.11 -7.64 -12.38
N LEU A 60 -5.95 -7.27 -12.91
CA LEU A 60 -5.36 -5.94 -12.81
C LEU A 60 -5.76 -5.16 -14.06
N LEU A 61 -6.36 -4.00 -13.90
CA LEU A 61 -6.93 -3.19 -14.98
C LEU A 61 -6.42 -1.75 -14.86
N ASP A 62 -6.05 -1.14 -15.98
CA ASP A 62 -5.61 0.25 -16.01
C ASP A 62 -6.22 1.00 -17.20
N ARG A 63 -7.25 1.77 -16.97
CA ARG A 63 -7.97 2.58 -17.95
C ARG A 63 -8.50 1.74 -19.12
N VAL A 64 -9.25 0.72 -18.80
CA VAL A 64 -9.88 -0.15 -19.80
C VAL A 64 -11.40 -0.18 -19.63
N GLU A 65 -12.11 -0.35 -20.70
CA GLU A 65 -13.52 -0.76 -20.68
C GLU A 65 -13.58 -2.28 -20.78
N VAL A 66 -14.27 -2.90 -19.84
CA VAL A 66 -14.49 -4.35 -19.81
C VAL A 66 -15.88 -4.65 -20.36
N ASN A 67 -15.96 -5.44 -21.41
CA ASN A 67 -17.19 -5.94 -21.99
C ASN A 67 -17.25 -7.46 -21.84
N VAL A 68 -18.30 -7.99 -21.22
CA VAL A 68 -18.51 -9.44 -21.09
C VAL A 68 -19.14 -9.95 -22.37
N VAL A 69 -18.36 -10.65 -23.20
CA VAL A 69 -18.82 -11.18 -24.49
C VAL A 69 -19.62 -12.48 -24.32
N ALA A 70 -19.17 -13.34 -23.37
CA ALA A 70 -19.83 -14.61 -23.07
C ALA A 70 -19.63 -15.01 -21.61
N GLY A 71 -20.59 -15.71 -21.04
CA GLY A 71 -20.61 -16.09 -19.63
C GLY A 71 -21.02 -14.94 -18.71
N ALA A 72 -20.74 -15.08 -17.42
CA ALA A 72 -20.93 -14.05 -16.40
C ALA A 72 -19.63 -13.85 -15.62
N LEU A 73 -19.37 -12.62 -15.17
CA LEU A 73 -18.19 -12.25 -14.39
C LEU A 73 -18.60 -11.76 -13.01
N ALA A 74 -18.45 -12.61 -12.01
CA ALA A 74 -18.53 -12.19 -10.61
C ALA A 74 -17.17 -11.69 -10.14
N PHE A 75 -17.11 -10.55 -9.46
CA PHE A 75 -15.88 -9.97 -8.97
C PHE A 75 -16.11 -9.05 -7.74
N GLN A 76 -15.05 -8.82 -7.00
CA GLN A 76 -15.03 -7.84 -5.92
C GLN A 76 -13.90 -6.85 -6.18
N PRO A 77 -14.20 -5.54 -6.35
CA PRO A 77 -13.16 -4.53 -6.44
C PRO A 77 -12.32 -4.50 -5.15
N VAL A 78 -11.01 -4.40 -5.30
CA VAL A 78 -10.03 -4.41 -4.20
C VAL A 78 -9.69 -2.98 -3.78
N ARG A 79 -9.62 -2.74 -2.49
CA ARG A 79 -9.11 -1.48 -1.93
C ARG A 79 -7.60 -1.53 -1.87
N LEU A 80 -6.95 -0.67 -2.63
CA LEU A 80 -5.50 -0.72 -2.84
C LEU A 80 -4.70 0.11 -1.81
N GLU A 81 -5.35 0.93 -0.99
CA GLU A 81 -4.70 1.91 -0.12
C GLU A 81 -3.75 1.24 0.87
N ALA A 82 -4.19 0.15 1.51
CA ALA A 82 -3.36 -0.59 2.46
C ALA A 82 -2.11 -1.19 1.79
N LEU A 83 -2.27 -1.78 0.61
CA LEU A 83 -1.16 -2.37 -0.15
C LEU A 83 -0.23 -1.29 -0.70
N SER A 84 -0.77 -0.17 -1.19
CA SER A 84 0.01 0.99 -1.63
C SER A 84 0.84 1.58 -0.49
N LYS A 85 0.26 1.68 0.71
CA LYS A 85 0.96 2.11 1.92
C LYS A 85 2.10 1.15 2.29
N LEU A 86 1.84 -0.16 2.32
CA LEU A 86 2.87 -1.17 2.60
C LEU A 86 4.00 -1.14 1.57
N LEU A 87 3.67 -1.05 0.28
CA LEU A 87 4.67 -0.95 -0.77
C LEU A 87 5.55 0.28 -0.63
N ALA A 88 4.95 1.43 -0.28
CA ALA A 88 5.71 2.65 -0.04
C ALA A 88 6.74 2.49 1.10
N PHE A 89 6.39 1.77 2.19
CA PHE A 89 7.32 1.45 3.25
C PHE A 89 8.42 0.48 2.81
N VAL A 90 8.07 -0.56 2.05
CA VAL A 90 9.04 -1.52 1.51
C VAL A 90 10.04 -0.82 0.59
N ASP A 91 9.55 0.02 -0.32
CA ASP A 91 10.41 0.75 -1.25
C ASP A 91 11.25 1.83 -0.55
N GLU A 92 10.77 2.39 0.58
CA GLU A 92 11.58 3.30 1.41
C GLU A 92 12.73 2.57 2.10
N ALA A 93 12.52 1.32 2.51
CA ALA A 93 13.55 0.53 3.19
C ALA A 93 14.60 -0.05 2.23
N LYS A 94 14.33 -0.09 0.91
CA LYS A 94 15.29 -0.55 -0.09
C LYS A 94 16.42 0.47 -0.30
N THR A 95 17.62 -0.03 -0.56
CA THR A 95 18.74 0.79 -1.02
C THR A 95 18.48 1.30 -2.45
N ASP A 96 19.15 2.40 -2.84
CA ASP A 96 18.98 2.98 -4.17
C ASP A 96 19.31 1.98 -5.29
N GLU A 97 20.34 1.15 -5.13
CA GLU A 97 20.68 0.07 -6.08
C GLU A 97 19.56 -0.96 -6.27
N ALA A 98 18.82 -1.28 -5.21
CA ALA A 98 17.69 -2.20 -5.28
C ALA A 98 16.42 -1.55 -5.88
N ARG A 99 16.34 -0.22 -5.88
CA ARG A 99 15.24 0.54 -6.54
C ARG A 99 15.39 0.55 -8.05
N ASP A 100 16.60 0.71 -8.55
CA ASP A 100 16.89 0.74 -9.99
C ASP A 100 16.75 -0.65 -10.66
N ALA A 101 16.86 -1.72 -9.88
CA ALA A 101 16.66 -3.08 -10.36
C ALA A 101 15.17 -3.48 -10.52
N ASP A 102 14.24 -2.72 -9.95
CA ASP A 102 12.80 -2.93 -10.17
C ASP A 102 12.47 -2.51 -11.61
N ALA A 103 12.25 -3.50 -12.48
CA ALA A 103 12.03 -3.37 -13.92
C ALA A 103 11.03 -2.25 -14.30
N PRO A 104 11.17 -1.64 -15.50
CA PRO A 104 10.27 -0.63 -15.99
C PRO A 104 8.83 -1.13 -15.91
N ALA A 105 7.95 -0.24 -15.47
CA ALA A 105 6.53 -0.54 -15.33
C ALA A 105 6.01 -1.19 -16.61
N SER A 106 5.44 -2.37 -16.50
CA SER A 106 4.74 -3.01 -17.62
C SER A 106 3.68 -2.01 -18.14
N GLU A 107 3.75 -1.66 -19.40
CA GLU A 107 2.72 -0.85 -20.08
C GLU A 107 1.42 -1.62 -20.29
N ALA A 108 1.38 -2.89 -19.87
CA ALA A 108 0.20 -3.74 -19.99
C ALA A 108 -1.01 -3.10 -19.30
N ARG A 109 -2.08 -2.90 -20.09
CA ARG A 109 -3.36 -2.38 -19.60
C ARG A 109 -4.14 -3.39 -18.78
N CYS A 110 -3.81 -4.66 -18.94
CA CYS A 110 -4.39 -5.77 -18.20
C CYS A 110 -3.32 -6.78 -17.80
N ALA A 111 -3.45 -7.32 -16.59
CA ALA A 111 -2.64 -8.44 -16.15
C ALA A 111 -3.46 -9.37 -15.24
N ARG A 112 -3.04 -10.63 -15.17
CA ARG A 112 -3.67 -11.65 -14.31
C ARG A 112 -2.68 -12.12 -13.27
N LEU A 113 -3.11 -12.15 -12.01
CA LEU A 113 -2.34 -12.72 -10.91
C LEU A 113 -3.15 -13.88 -10.32
N PRO A 114 -2.83 -15.14 -10.66
CA PRO A 114 -3.53 -16.29 -10.10
C PRO A 114 -3.28 -16.39 -8.61
N LEU A 115 -4.29 -16.76 -7.84
CA LEU A 115 -4.23 -16.96 -6.39
C LEU A 115 -4.57 -18.41 -6.05
N ALA A 116 -3.74 -19.04 -5.25
CA ALA A 116 -4.00 -20.38 -4.74
C ALA A 116 -5.14 -20.38 -3.70
N ASP A 117 -5.25 -19.32 -2.92
CA ASP A 117 -6.26 -19.16 -1.87
C ASP A 117 -6.78 -17.71 -1.84
N LEU A 118 -8.10 -17.57 -1.82
CA LEU A 118 -8.77 -16.28 -1.72
C LEU A 118 -9.00 -15.84 -0.27
N ASN A 119 -8.83 -16.72 0.72
CA ASN A 119 -9.06 -16.40 2.12
C ASN A 119 -8.15 -15.29 2.65
N ALA A 120 -6.96 -15.12 2.04
CA ALA A 120 -6.07 -14.02 2.35
C ALA A 120 -6.70 -12.65 2.11
N TRP A 121 -7.70 -12.55 1.22
CA TRP A 121 -8.33 -11.29 0.82
C TRP A 121 -9.59 -10.94 1.62
N GLN A 122 -10.06 -11.82 2.48
CA GLN A 122 -11.24 -11.59 3.32
C GLN A 122 -10.95 -10.69 4.53
N ASP A 123 -9.70 -10.62 4.95
CA ASP A 123 -9.24 -9.91 6.14
C ASP A 123 -8.00 -9.08 5.83
N ARG A 124 -7.98 -7.84 6.27
CA ARG A 124 -6.88 -6.90 6.01
C ARG A 124 -5.52 -7.42 6.47
N LYS A 125 -5.43 -8.00 7.68
CA LYS A 125 -4.15 -8.50 8.22
C LYS A 125 -3.62 -9.68 7.42
N ARG A 126 -4.51 -10.58 6.97
CA ARG A 126 -4.14 -11.71 6.11
C ARG A 126 -3.68 -11.23 4.75
N CYS A 127 -4.35 -10.24 4.17
CA CYS A 127 -3.98 -9.64 2.91
C CYS A 127 -2.61 -8.94 3.00
N GLU A 128 -2.37 -8.15 4.05
CA GLU A 128 -1.10 -7.51 4.33
C GLU A 128 0.03 -8.54 4.51
N TYR A 129 -0.22 -9.63 5.25
CA TYR A 129 0.73 -10.72 5.41
C TYR A 129 1.03 -11.44 4.09
N TRP A 130 -0.01 -11.80 3.32
CA TRP A 130 0.16 -12.38 2.00
C TRP A 130 1.01 -11.47 1.10
N PHE A 131 0.71 -10.18 1.09
CA PHE A 131 1.45 -9.20 0.28
C PHE A 131 2.93 -9.16 0.65
N LEU A 132 3.26 -9.10 1.93
CA LEU A 132 4.65 -9.10 2.40
C LEU A 132 5.39 -10.38 2.03
N LEU A 133 4.74 -11.54 2.09
CA LEU A 133 5.33 -12.80 1.62
C LEU A 133 5.64 -12.77 0.12
N GLN A 134 4.73 -12.21 -0.70
CA GLN A 134 4.96 -12.06 -2.14
C GLN A 134 6.10 -11.08 -2.45
N VAL A 135 6.28 -10.04 -1.64
CA VAL A 135 7.43 -9.11 -1.76
C VAL A 135 8.75 -9.82 -1.52
N LEU A 136 8.80 -10.78 -0.60
CA LEU A 136 10.00 -11.56 -0.29
C LEU A 136 10.33 -12.60 -1.39
N MET A 137 9.30 -13.10 -2.09
CA MET A 137 9.42 -14.12 -3.14
C MET A 137 8.61 -13.68 -4.38
N PRO A 138 9.05 -12.65 -5.11
CA PRO A 138 8.27 -12.07 -6.17
C PRO A 138 8.16 -13.01 -7.39
N SER A 139 6.93 -13.14 -7.90
CA SER A 139 6.66 -13.75 -9.20
C SER A 139 6.52 -12.69 -10.29
N PRO A 140 6.71 -13.04 -11.58
CA PRO A 140 6.48 -12.09 -12.67
C PRO A 140 5.05 -11.49 -12.68
N ALA A 141 4.04 -12.29 -12.34
CA ALA A 141 2.67 -11.83 -12.23
C ALA A 141 2.49 -10.83 -11.06
N PHE A 142 3.20 -11.03 -9.95
CA PHE A 142 3.18 -10.10 -8.81
C PHE A 142 3.88 -8.78 -9.14
N ALA A 143 4.90 -8.78 -9.99
CA ALA A 143 5.56 -7.56 -10.46
C ALA A 143 4.58 -6.59 -11.15
N ALA A 144 3.58 -7.11 -11.88
CA ALA A 144 2.53 -6.29 -12.48
C ALA A 144 1.66 -5.58 -11.41
N LEU A 145 1.34 -6.26 -10.30
CA LEU A 145 0.63 -5.64 -9.17
C LEU A 145 1.47 -4.53 -8.54
N LEU A 146 2.77 -4.76 -8.29
CA LEU A 146 3.66 -3.74 -7.74
C LEU A 146 3.75 -2.52 -8.65
N ALA A 147 3.88 -2.73 -9.97
CA ALA A 147 3.92 -1.65 -10.96
C ALA A 147 2.60 -0.83 -10.96
N LEU A 148 1.45 -1.50 -10.83
CA LEU A 148 0.15 -0.84 -10.74
C LEU A 148 0.04 -0.02 -9.44
N LEU A 149 0.42 -0.56 -8.30
CA LEU A 149 0.38 0.14 -7.00
C LEU A 149 1.29 1.36 -6.98
N ARG A 150 2.50 1.28 -7.58
CA ARG A 150 3.45 2.42 -7.67
C ARG A 150 2.93 3.58 -8.49
N ARG A 151 1.96 3.37 -9.37
CA ARG A 151 1.30 4.44 -10.14
C ARG A 151 0.15 5.11 -9.38
N SER A 152 -0.27 4.55 -8.24
CA SER A 152 -1.41 5.08 -7.49
C SER A 152 -1.05 6.38 -6.74
N GLU A 153 -2.04 7.29 -6.64
CA GLU A 153 -1.94 8.51 -5.84
C GLU A 153 -1.62 8.18 -4.37
N SER A 154 -2.22 7.12 -3.82
CA SER A 154 -1.98 6.70 -2.44
C SER A 154 -0.52 6.33 -2.19
N TYR A 155 0.14 5.63 -3.13
CA TYR A 155 1.55 5.29 -3.04
C TYR A 155 2.44 6.54 -3.01
N TRP A 156 2.24 7.44 -3.96
CA TRP A 156 3.05 8.67 -4.06
C TRP A 156 2.84 9.59 -2.86
N LEU A 157 1.61 9.71 -2.37
CA LEU A 157 1.32 10.49 -1.17
C LEU A 157 2.02 9.91 0.06
N VAL A 158 2.00 8.59 0.26
CA VAL A 158 2.71 7.95 1.38
C VAL A 158 4.21 8.13 1.24
N ARG A 159 4.78 7.97 0.05
CA ARG A 159 6.21 8.24 -0.23
C ARG A 159 6.59 9.68 0.13
N PHE A 160 5.79 10.64 -0.32
CA PHE A 160 5.98 12.06 0.03
C PHE A 160 5.95 12.27 1.56
N LEU A 161 4.95 11.71 2.25
CA LEU A 161 4.83 11.85 3.71
C LEU A 161 5.99 11.17 4.46
N LEU A 162 6.48 10.02 3.99
CA LEU A 162 7.64 9.34 4.57
C LEU A 162 8.89 10.22 4.47
N ALA A 163 9.13 10.85 3.34
CA ALA A 163 10.25 11.78 3.16
C ALA A 163 10.15 13.02 4.07
N GLN A 164 8.93 13.43 4.46
CA GLN A 164 8.69 14.59 5.33
C GLN A 164 8.51 14.22 6.82
N SER A 165 8.52 12.95 7.19
CA SER A 165 8.14 12.50 8.54
C SER A 165 9.12 12.92 9.64
N THR A 166 10.35 13.31 9.30
CA THR A 166 11.35 13.84 10.23
C THR A 166 11.22 15.35 10.45
N CYS A 167 10.54 16.06 9.53
CA CYS A 167 10.31 17.49 9.65
C CYS A 167 9.08 17.73 10.55
N GLY A 168 9.19 18.56 11.56
CA GLY A 168 8.08 18.94 12.44
C GLY A 168 7.03 19.87 11.78
N ASP A 169 6.90 19.83 10.46
CA ASP A 169 6.09 20.74 9.67
C ASP A 169 4.59 20.59 9.93
N LYS A 170 3.88 21.72 9.84
CA LYS A 170 2.41 21.71 9.89
C LYS A 170 1.84 21.06 8.64
N LEU A 171 0.74 20.33 8.82
CA LEU A 171 0.05 19.63 7.75
C LEU A 171 -0.35 20.55 6.58
N GLN A 172 -0.61 21.83 6.87
CA GLN A 172 -0.91 22.85 5.85
C GLN A 172 0.30 23.06 4.93
N ALA A 173 1.50 23.25 5.48
CA ALA A 173 2.73 23.43 4.71
C ALA A 173 3.07 22.19 3.87
N LEU A 174 2.75 20.99 4.36
CA LEU A 174 2.88 19.75 3.58
C LEU A 174 1.92 19.73 2.38
N GLY A 175 0.67 20.18 2.56
CA GLY A 175 -0.30 20.30 1.47
C GLY A 175 0.14 21.29 0.39
N GLU A 176 0.68 22.43 0.78
CA GLU A 176 1.22 23.45 -0.14
C GLU A 176 2.40 22.89 -0.94
N ARG A 177 3.32 22.14 -0.29
CA ARG A 177 4.45 21.46 -1.01
C ARG A 177 3.98 20.33 -1.91
N TYR A 178 2.91 19.63 -1.54
CA TYR A 178 2.31 18.59 -2.39
C TYR A 178 1.52 19.19 -3.57
N GLY A 179 1.30 20.52 -3.59
CA GLY A 179 0.66 21.24 -4.68
C GLY A 179 -0.87 21.24 -4.65
N VAL A 180 -1.48 20.99 -3.50
CA VAL A 180 -2.95 20.93 -3.36
C VAL A 180 -3.45 21.77 -2.18
N SER A 181 -4.75 22.14 -2.20
CA SER A 181 -5.37 22.83 -1.07
C SER A 181 -5.33 21.96 0.21
N TYR A 182 -5.29 22.61 1.37
CA TYR A 182 -5.25 21.91 2.67
C TYR A 182 -6.43 20.94 2.88
N SER A 183 -7.64 21.33 2.46
CA SER A 183 -8.82 20.48 2.57
C SER A 183 -8.70 19.23 1.67
N HIS A 184 -8.20 19.40 0.45
CA HIS A 184 -7.93 18.29 -0.46
C HIS A 184 -6.84 17.39 0.10
N PHE A 185 -5.71 17.94 0.54
CA PHE A 185 -4.61 17.20 1.14
C PHE A 185 -5.07 16.33 2.32
N ARG A 186 -5.88 16.88 3.23
CA ARG A 186 -6.45 16.11 4.34
C ARG A 186 -7.31 14.94 3.87
N ARG A 187 -8.09 15.11 2.80
CA ARG A 187 -8.92 14.06 2.23
C ARG A 187 -8.07 12.96 1.62
N LEU A 188 -7.05 13.32 0.83
CA LEU A 188 -6.08 12.38 0.25
C LEU A 188 -5.36 11.59 1.34
N CYS A 189 -4.84 12.27 2.37
CA CYS A 189 -4.20 11.61 3.51
C CYS A 189 -5.13 10.62 4.20
N ARG A 190 -6.38 11.01 4.47
CA ARG A 190 -7.33 10.11 5.13
C ARG A 190 -7.65 8.89 4.29
N HIS A 191 -7.75 9.05 2.98
CA HIS A 191 -7.96 7.94 2.04
C HIS A 191 -6.74 6.99 2.03
N ALA A 192 -5.54 7.52 1.79
CA ALA A 192 -4.33 6.71 1.64
C ALA A 192 -3.87 6.06 2.96
N LEU A 193 -4.09 6.69 4.11
CA LEU A 193 -3.57 6.24 5.40
C LEU A 193 -4.60 5.45 6.22
N GLY A 194 -5.89 5.66 5.96
CA GLY A 194 -6.98 5.15 6.79
C GLY A 194 -7.17 5.89 8.11
N ASN A 195 -6.21 6.74 8.51
CA ASN A 195 -6.19 7.49 9.77
C ASN A 195 -5.87 8.98 9.55
N ALA A 196 -5.89 9.75 10.64
CA ALA A 196 -5.46 11.14 10.61
C ALA A 196 -3.94 11.22 10.32
N ALA A 197 -3.54 11.97 9.30
CA ALA A 197 -2.13 12.12 8.91
C ALA A 197 -1.22 12.55 10.07
N LYS A 198 -1.70 13.43 10.96
CA LYS A 198 -0.93 13.87 12.14
C LYS A 198 -0.57 12.70 13.06
N THR A 199 -1.49 11.76 13.26
CA THR A 199 -1.26 10.55 14.07
C THR A 199 -0.22 9.64 13.39
N GLU A 200 -0.43 9.35 12.11
CA GLU A 200 0.48 8.50 11.34
C GLU A 200 1.91 9.07 11.30
N LEU A 201 2.07 10.36 10.99
CA LEU A 201 3.38 11.02 10.96
C LEU A 201 4.07 11.00 12.31
N ARG A 202 3.32 11.17 13.41
CA ARG A 202 3.86 11.04 14.76
C ARG A 202 4.35 9.61 15.02
N ASP A 203 3.54 8.62 14.68
CA ASP A 203 3.86 7.22 14.93
C ASP A 203 5.06 6.76 14.08
N TRP A 204 5.16 7.22 12.81
CA TRP A 204 6.32 6.95 11.96
C TRP A 204 7.60 7.60 12.47
N ARG A 205 7.52 8.87 12.89
CA ARG A 205 8.65 9.57 13.51
C ARG A 205 9.15 8.82 14.73
N MET A 206 8.22 8.38 15.58
CA MET A 206 8.55 7.62 16.76
C MET A 206 9.17 6.25 16.42
N ALA A 207 8.61 5.50 15.49
CA ALA A 207 9.16 4.22 15.05
C ALA A 207 10.61 4.38 14.54
N ARG A 208 10.88 5.39 13.71
CA ARG A 208 12.24 5.69 13.24
C ARG A 208 13.18 6.07 14.39
N SER A 209 12.73 6.90 15.34
CA SER A 209 13.55 7.25 16.50
C SER A 209 13.86 6.05 17.39
N LEU A 210 12.95 5.08 17.51
CA LEU A 210 13.19 3.83 18.23
C LEU A 210 14.22 2.94 17.53
N LEU A 211 14.22 2.90 16.19
CA LEU A 211 15.26 2.19 15.44
C LEU A 211 16.64 2.80 15.69
N ASP A 212 16.78 4.13 15.64
CA ASP A 212 18.06 4.80 15.95
C ASP A 212 18.51 4.53 17.39
N VAL A 213 17.59 4.49 18.35
CA VAL A 213 17.92 4.10 19.75
C VAL A 213 18.40 2.65 19.80
N ALA A 214 17.78 1.76 19.05
CA ALA A 214 18.14 0.33 18.99
C ALA A 214 19.52 0.11 18.36
N GLU A 215 19.86 0.87 17.31
CA GLU A 215 21.18 0.85 16.67
C GLU A 215 22.30 1.37 17.59
N GLY A 216 21.98 2.23 18.55
CA GLY A 216 22.92 2.70 19.56
C GLY A 216 24.07 3.57 19.05
N ARG A 217 23.97 4.10 17.83
CA ARG A 217 25.03 4.92 17.20
C ARG A 217 25.06 6.36 17.74
N GLU A 218 23.91 6.86 18.18
CA GLU A 218 23.71 8.24 18.63
C GLU A 218 23.21 8.27 20.09
N ASN A 219 23.51 9.32 20.82
CA ASN A 219 22.95 9.49 22.15
C ASN A 219 21.47 9.95 22.06
N LEU A 220 20.70 9.73 23.14
CA LEU A 220 19.27 10.02 23.18
C LEU A 220 18.91 11.47 22.87
N THR A 221 19.77 12.43 23.17
CA THR A 221 19.56 13.84 22.86
C THR A 221 19.71 14.09 21.34
N GLN A 222 20.72 13.48 20.74
CA GLN A 222 20.91 13.55 19.28
C GLN A 222 19.76 12.91 18.53
N VAL A 223 19.34 11.71 18.95
CA VAL A 223 18.15 11.04 18.36
C VAL A 223 16.91 11.92 18.47
N ALA A 224 16.65 12.50 19.67
CA ALA A 224 15.50 13.38 19.85
C ALA A 224 15.52 14.59 18.90
N LEU A 225 16.66 15.27 18.78
CA LEU A 225 16.81 16.43 17.90
C LEU A 225 16.67 16.05 16.41
N LYS A 226 17.33 14.96 16.00
CA LYS A 226 17.26 14.41 14.64
C LYS A 226 15.82 14.15 14.18
N HIS A 227 14.99 13.64 15.09
CA HIS A 227 13.58 13.34 14.81
C HIS A 227 12.60 14.49 15.15
N GLY A 228 13.12 15.73 15.35
CA GLY A 228 12.31 16.94 15.53
C GLY A 228 11.55 17.00 16.84
N TYR A 229 12.02 16.33 17.89
CA TYR A 229 11.51 16.52 19.25
C TYR A 229 12.06 17.80 19.87
N ALA A 230 11.21 18.53 20.57
CA ALA A 230 11.61 19.78 21.24
C ALA A 230 12.68 19.57 22.33
N SER A 231 12.74 18.38 22.93
CA SER A 231 13.72 18.00 23.94
C SER A 231 13.80 16.48 24.11
N SER A 232 14.91 15.99 24.68
CA SER A 232 15.07 14.58 25.07
C SER A 232 14.04 14.14 26.13
N SER A 233 13.56 15.05 26.95
CA SER A 233 12.50 14.79 27.94
C SER A 233 11.15 14.58 27.27
N HIS A 234 10.81 15.42 26.27
CA HIS A 234 9.60 15.24 25.47
C HIS A 234 9.62 13.91 24.73
N PHE A 235 10.74 13.60 24.08
CA PHE A 235 10.98 12.30 23.44
C PHE A 235 10.79 11.13 24.42
N SER A 236 11.44 11.17 25.57
CA SER A 236 11.36 10.10 26.57
C SER A 236 9.95 9.87 27.12
N ASN A 237 9.19 10.94 27.31
CA ASN A 237 7.80 10.85 27.79
C ASN A 237 6.87 10.25 26.73
N GLU A 238 7.03 10.63 25.45
CA GLU A 238 6.22 10.10 24.36
C GLU A 238 6.48 8.60 24.16
N ILE A 239 7.75 8.17 24.13
CA ILE A 239 8.14 6.76 24.03
C ILE A 239 7.61 5.96 25.22
N LYS A 240 7.82 6.45 26.44
CA LYS A 240 7.33 5.75 27.65
C LYS A 240 5.82 5.63 27.67
N GLY A 241 5.10 6.64 27.20
CA GLY A 241 3.64 6.61 27.13
C GLY A 241 3.13 5.55 26.16
N LEU A 242 3.88 5.22 25.11
CA LEU A 242 3.45 4.27 24.09
C LEU A 242 3.87 2.82 24.37
N ILE A 243 5.16 2.61 24.69
CA ILE A 243 5.73 1.27 24.86
C ILE A 243 5.93 0.87 26.32
N GLY A 244 5.57 1.75 27.27
CA GLY A 244 5.70 1.51 28.71
C GLY A 244 7.13 1.61 29.27
N VAL A 245 8.14 1.72 28.39
CA VAL A 245 9.56 1.75 28.76
C VAL A 245 10.21 3.01 28.23
N SER A 246 11.10 3.64 29.01
CA SER A 246 11.87 4.81 28.52
C SER A 246 12.87 4.41 27.44
N PRO A 247 13.30 5.32 26.55
CA PRO A 247 14.33 5.04 25.54
C PRO A 247 15.62 4.50 26.16
N ARG A 248 16.01 4.99 27.32
CA ARG A 248 17.19 4.50 28.05
C ARG A 248 16.99 3.08 28.56
N GLY A 249 15.77 2.75 29.04
CA GLY A 249 15.43 1.39 29.46
C GLY A 249 15.44 0.43 28.27
N LEU A 250 14.92 0.85 27.11
CA LEU A 250 14.96 0.08 25.89
C LEU A 250 16.40 -0.20 25.42
N SER A 251 17.25 0.82 25.40
CA SER A 251 18.69 0.68 25.06
C SER A 251 19.39 -0.35 25.98
N ASN A 252 19.11 -0.31 27.27
CA ASN A 252 19.69 -1.27 28.23
C ASN A 252 19.19 -2.71 27.97
N ILE A 253 17.90 -2.88 27.65
CA ILE A 253 17.32 -4.21 27.32
C ILE A 253 17.99 -4.77 26.07
N ILE A 254 18.15 -3.97 25.02
CA ILE A 254 18.79 -4.39 23.76
C ILE A 254 20.24 -4.78 23.99
N GLN A 255 21.02 -3.99 24.77
CA GLN A 255 22.41 -4.33 25.11
C GLN A 255 22.55 -5.63 25.91
N LEU A 256 21.55 -5.97 26.72
CA LEU A 256 21.53 -7.24 27.45
C LEU A 256 21.19 -8.43 26.55
N ALA A 257 20.34 -8.23 25.53
CA ALA A 257 19.93 -9.27 24.60
C ALA A 257 20.97 -9.58 23.51
N THR A 258 21.93 -8.68 23.27
CA THR A 258 22.99 -8.82 22.26
C THR A 258 24.34 -9.31 22.84
N LYS A 259 24.41 -9.56 24.13
CA LYS A 259 25.53 -10.23 24.83
C LYS A 259 25.26 -11.71 24.98
#